data_28187049d6539cff33e8f85cb4dc103c
#
_entry.id   28187049d6539cff33e8f85cb4dc103c
#
_cell.length_a   1.000
_cell.length_b   1.000
_cell.length_c   1.000
_cell.angle_alpha   90.00
_cell.angle_beta   90.00
_cell.angle_gamma   90.00
#
_symmetry.space_group_name_H-M   'P 1'
#
loop_
_entity.id
_entity.type
_entity.pdbx_description
1 polymer ?
#
loop_
_entity_poly.entity_id
_entity_poly.type
_entity_poly.pdbx_seq_one_letter_code
_entity_poly.pdbx_strand_id
1 'polypeptide(L)'
;REGFLYDRLLSKWAIFKEEAGQNLLVSHARYADEIFATQHLAPIKIVSKKGMGGIIPNQYISDFASLNISSATINVCITHFMHLTPRTGDVEYVYGGKSYYMDLGYLENSIDRTLLAATKERNMSVAAIILLEPASRCINPQLGEILQHPDNDGGVYTMPNMTTLEGLNCYAAALDFLAKRYCTTDNRYGRISHWIMHNEVDGARDWTNMGIKPITVFTDTYVKSMRMCYNIVRQYDENAEVFASFSHSWTEKSNPTWYTCKEMIDLLNVYSKVEGDFQWGLAYHSYAQDLTNPCTWNDPNATCSMNTQFVTFKNLEVLNKWALDKENKYKGIIKRSVWLSEAGVNSRAYSDEE
;
A
#
# COMPACT_ATOMS: atom_id res chain seq x y z
N ARG A 1 -1.79 22.93 -23.15
CA ARG A 1 -2.81 23.83 -22.55
C ARG A 1 -2.14 24.50 -21.38
N GLU A 2 -1.99 25.81 -21.42
CA GLU A 2 -1.39 26.59 -20.33
C GLU A 2 -2.12 26.29 -19.01
N GLY A 3 -1.34 26.00 -17.95
CA GLY A 3 -1.85 25.75 -16.60
C GLY A 3 -2.20 24.29 -16.25
N PHE A 4 -2.06 23.33 -17.17
CA PHE A 4 -2.28 21.91 -16.90
C PHE A 4 -0.97 21.11 -17.07
N LEU A 5 -0.33 20.79 -15.96
CA LEU A 5 0.70 19.76 -15.95
C LEU A 5 0.04 18.38 -15.94
N TYR A 6 0.17 17.73 -17.08
CA TYR A 6 -0.42 16.42 -17.33
C TYR A 6 0.67 15.38 -17.13
N ASP A 7 0.57 14.59 -16.05
CA ASP A 7 1.49 13.47 -15.87
C ASP A 7 1.06 12.32 -16.76
N ARG A 8 1.90 12.01 -17.75
CA ARG A 8 1.63 10.96 -18.74
C ARG A 8 1.62 9.57 -18.15
N LEU A 9 2.36 9.34 -17.05
CA LEU A 9 2.41 8.05 -16.37
C LEU A 9 1.15 7.79 -15.53
N LEU A 10 0.47 8.86 -15.10
CA LEU A 10 -0.75 8.76 -14.31
C LEU A 10 -2.02 8.83 -15.16
N SER A 11 -1.86 8.81 -16.50
CA SER A 11 -2.96 8.97 -17.45
C SER A 11 -3.16 7.73 -18.28
N LYS A 12 -4.42 7.48 -18.66
CA LYS A 12 -4.74 6.44 -19.64
C LYS A 12 -4.43 6.92 -21.06
N TRP A 13 -3.94 6.02 -21.86
CA TRP A 13 -3.65 6.19 -23.27
C TRP A 13 -4.64 5.43 -24.11
N ALA A 14 -5.07 6.03 -25.23
CA ALA A 14 -5.96 5.40 -26.20
C ALA A 14 -5.48 5.72 -27.62
N ILE A 15 -5.74 4.80 -28.56
CA ILE A 15 -5.42 4.95 -29.97
C ILE A 15 -6.67 5.43 -30.70
N PHE A 16 -6.51 6.48 -31.50
CA PHE A 16 -7.53 6.99 -32.41
C PHE A 16 -7.07 6.80 -33.84
N LYS A 17 -8.00 6.40 -34.70
CA LYS A 17 -7.83 6.40 -36.14
C LYS A 17 -8.49 7.65 -36.71
N GLU A 18 -7.78 8.40 -37.53
CA GLU A 18 -8.38 9.48 -38.29
C GLU A 18 -9.08 8.89 -39.54
N GLU A 19 -10.38 9.16 -39.69
CA GLU A 19 -11.20 8.73 -40.81
C GLU A 19 -12.18 9.84 -41.17
N ALA A 20 -12.13 10.31 -42.42
CA ALA A 20 -12.97 11.40 -42.93
C ALA A 20 -12.94 12.69 -42.06
N GLY A 21 -11.78 13.03 -41.49
CA GLY A 21 -11.59 14.20 -40.62
C GLY A 21 -12.14 14.03 -39.19
N GLN A 22 -12.52 12.81 -38.81
CA GLN A 22 -12.95 12.47 -37.44
C GLN A 22 -11.98 11.51 -36.77
N ASN A 23 -11.75 11.72 -35.48
CA ASN A 23 -10.96 10.82 -34.66
C ASN A 23 -11.85 9.73 -34.05
N LEU A 24 -11.75 8.50 -34.55
CA LEU A 24 -12.46 7.33 -34.07
C LEU A 24 -11.60 6.58 -33.05
N LEU A 25 -12.12 6.35 -31.85
CA LEU A 25 -11.46 5.55 -30.83
C LEU A 25 -11.42 4.08 -31.28
N VAL A 26 -10.22 3.52 -31.44
CA VAL A 26 -9.99 2.14 -31.95
C VAL A 26 -9.31 1.22 -30.92
N SER A 27 -9.05 1.71 -29.71
CA SER A 27 -8.50 0.90 -28.61
C SER A 27 -9.20 1.21 -27.28
N HIS A 28 -9.11 0.30 -26.33
CA HIS A 28 -9.41 0.63 -24.92
C HIS A 28 -8.38 1.62 -24.38
N ALA A 29 -8.82 2.51 -23.49
CA ALA A 29 -7.92 3.39 -22.75
C ALA A 29 -7.20 2.59 -21.66
N ARG A 30 -5.86 2.59 -21.67
CA ARG A 30 -5.02 1.82 -20.74
C ARG A 30 -3.91 2.69 -20.17
N TYR A 31 -3.48 2.38 -18.95
CA TYR A 31 -2.27 2.95 -18.38
C TYR A 31 -1.02 2.33 -18.99
N ALA A 32 0.11 3.02 -18.89
CA ALA A 32 1.41 2.40 -19.12
C ALA A 32 1.62 1.25 -18.12
N ASP A 33 2.04 0.09 -18.62
CA ASP A 33 2.26 -1.13 -17.86
C ASP A 33 3.73 -1.55 -17.77
N GLU A 34 4.61 -0.82 -18.46
CA GLU A 34 6.06 -0.93 -18.37
C GLU A 34 6.65 0.42 -17.98
N ILE A 35 7.26 0.49 -16.81
CA ILE A 35 7.89 1.69 -16.27
C ILE A 35 9.38 1.43 -16.16
N PHE A 36 10.18 2.30 -16.78
CA PHE A 36 11.64 2.21 -16.72
C PHE A 36 12.15 3.11 -15.58
N ALA A 37 12.96 2.53 -14.71
CA ALA A 37 13.59 3.28 -13.64
C ALA A 37 14.70 4.19 -14.18
N THR A 38 14.86 5.35 -13.56
CA THR A 38 15.93 6.31 -13.89
C THR A 38 17.27 5.92 -13.29
N GLN A 39 17.27 4.95 -12.38
CA GLN A 39 18.44 4.40 -11.70
C GLN A 39 18.24 2.91 -11.42
N HIS A 40 19.33 2.18 -11.21
CA HIS A 40 19.29 0.75 -10.90
C HIS A 40 19.66 0.52 -9.44
N LEU A 41 18.68 0.08 -8.66
CA LEU A 41 18.88 -0.34 -7.28
C LEU A 41 19.05 -1.86 -7.25
N ALA A 42 20.01 -2.33 -6.46
CA ALA A 42 20.15 -3.77 -6.24
C ALA A 42 18.90 -4.33 -5.56
N PRO A 43 18.39 -5.51 -6.00
CA PRO A 43 17.28 -6.15 -5.32
C PRO A 43 17.69 -6.52 -3.88
N ILE A 44 16.77 -6.33 -2.93
CA ILE A 44 16.99 -6.73 -1.54
C ILE A 44 16.86 -8.26 -1.45
N LYS A 45 17.91 -8.92 -0.97
CA LYS A 45 17.92 -10.36 -0.79
C LYS A 45 17.39 -10.72 0.60
N ILE A 46 16.15 -11.23 0.65
CA ILE A 46 15.55 -11.75 1.88
C ILE A 46 16.18 -13.10 2.22
N VAL A 47 16.85 -13.18 3.37
CA VAL A 47 17.57 -14.39 3.82
C VAL A 47 16.69 -15.27 4.74
N SER A 48 15.61 -14.72 5.28
CA SER A 48 14.66 -15.42 6.15
C SER A 48 13.24 -14.95 5.83
N LYS A 49 12.24 -15.81 6.07
CA LYS A 49 10.82 -15.44 5.97
C LYS A 49 10.29 -14.76 7.24
N LYS A 50 11.14 -14.56 8.24
CA LYS A 50 10.75 -13.92 9.49
C LYS A 50 10.74 -12.41 9.32
N GLY A 51 9.64 -11.80 9.72
CA GLY A 51 9.44 -10.35 9.73
C GLY A 51 8.93 -9.85 11.07
N MET A 52 9.00 -8.55 11.28
CA MET A 52 8.45 -7.88 12.44
C MET A 52 7.73 -6.59 12.03
N GLY A 53 6.54 -6.36 12.60
CA GLY A 53 5.85 -5.08 12.54
C GLY A 53 6.37 -4.12 13.62
N GLY A 54 6.50 -2.83 13.28
CA GLY A 54 6.82 -1.79 14.24
C GLY A 54 8.25 -1.84 14.78
N ILE A 55 9.25 -1.56 13.95
CA ILE A 55 10.64 -1.40 14.43
C ILE A 55 10.75 -0.11 15.25
N ILE A 56 11.25 -0.25 16.47
CA ILE A 56 11.65 0.89 17.31
C ILE A 56 13.18 0.97 17.27
N PRO A 57 13.78 2.02 16.68
CA PRO A 57 15.22 2.21 16.66
C PRO A 57 15.81 2.18 18.07
N ASN A 58 16.91 1.46 18.26
CA ASN A 58 17.62 1.26 19.51
C ASN A 58 16.90 0.38 20.57
N GLN A 59 15.80 -0.27 20.22
CA GLN A 59 15.18 -1.28 21.09
C GLN A 59 15.20 -2.65 20.41
N TYR A 60 15.45 -3.71 21.17
CA TYR A 60 15.40 -5.12 20.73
C TYR A 60 16.29 -5.46 19.51
N ILE A 61 17.29 -4.64 19.25
CA ILE A 61 18.13 -4.74 18.04
C ILE A 61 18.92 -6.05 18.02
N SER A 62 19.42 -6.51 19.17
CA SER A 62 20.09 -7.81 19.34
C SER A 62 19.18 -8.98 18.96
N ASP A 63 17.88 -8.85 19.21
CA ASP A 63 16.91 -9.90 18.98
C ASP A 63 16.65 -10.10 17.48
N PHE A 64 16.70 -9.04 16.68
CA PHE A 64 16.57 -9.16 15.23
C PHE A 64 17.64 -10.06 14.61
N ALA A 65 18.88 -9.94 15.07
CA ALA A 65 19.97 -10.77 14.59
C ALA A 65 19.84 -12.23 15.11
N SER A 66 19.56 -12.40 16.41
CA SER A 66 19.45 -13.74 17.02
C SER A 66 18.26 -14.54 16.48
N LEU A 67 17.15 -13.86 16.16
CA LEU A 67 15.95 -14.44 15.58
C LEU A 67 15.98 -14.53 14.06
N ASN A 68 17.03 -13.99 13.43
CA ASN A 68 17.18 -13.93 11.97
C ASN A 68 15.98 -13.22 11.29
N ILE A 69 15.58 -12.06 11.83
CA ILE A 69 14.54 -11.19 11.24
C ILE A 69 15.14 -10.49 10.02
N SER A 70 14.54 -10.64 8.85
CA SER A 70 15.03 -10.04 7.60
C SER A 70 14.04 -9.11 6.91
N SER A 71 12.91 -8.86 7.53
CA SER A 71 11.90 -7.94 7.01
C SER A 71 11.17 -7.19 8.11
N ALA A 72 10.64 -6.02 7.75
CA ALA A 72 9.88 -5.18 8.66
C ALA A 72 8.73 -4.47 7.98
N THR A 73 7.71 -4.11 8.75
CA THR A 73 6.61 -3.26 8.33
C THR A 73 6.59 -1.99 9.17
N ILE A 74 6.44 -0.84 8.51
CA ILE A 74 6.31 0.48 9.16
C ILE A 74 5.10 1.23 8.64
N ASN A 75 4.53 2.10 9.46
CA ASN A 75 3.47 3.02 9.05
C ASN A 75 4.08 4.34 8.56
N VAL A 76 3.62 4.83 7.43
CA VAL A 76 3.99 6.14 6.85
C VAL A 76 2.72 6.92 6.58
N CYS A 77 2.38 7.82 7.48
CA CYS A 77 1.21 8.68 7.35
C CYS A 77 1.58 10.00 6.66
N ILE A 78 1.03 10.23 5.46
CA ILE A 78 1.35 11.41 4.65
C ILE A 78 0.99 12.71 5.36
N THR A 79 -0.12 12.73 6.09
CA THR A 79 -0.62 13.91 6.79
C THR A 79 0.24 14.34 7.97
N HIS A 80 1.23 13.52 8.37
CA HIS A 80 2.14 13.84 9.47
C HIS A 80 3.37 14.65 9.03
N PHE A 81 3.78 14.57 7.75
CA PHE A 81 5.01 15.21 7.28
C PHE A 81 4.81 16.19 6.13
N MET A 82 3.61 16.30 5.56
CA MET A 82 3.33 17.16 4.42
C MET A 82 2.49 18.38 4.83
N HIS A 83 2.83 19.55 4.29
CA HIS A 83 2.14 20.81 4.56
C HIS A 83 1.85 21.55 3.25
N LEU A 84 0.82 22.42 3.26
CA LEU A 84 0.47 23.29 2.14
C LEU A 84 1.16 24.67 2.22
N THR A 85 1.61 25.03 3.39
CA THR A 85 2.32 26.30 3.68
C THR A 85 3.60 26.01 4.43
N PRO A 86 4.69 26.77 4.19
CA PRO A 86 5.99 26.50 4.82
C PRO A 86 5.93 26.70 6.33
N ARG A 87 6.62 25.81 7.05
CA ARG A 87 6.91 25.92 8.48
C ARG A 87 8.42 25.92 8.68
N THR A 88 8.86 26.36 9.86
CA THR A 88 10.29 26.35 10.20
C THR A 88 10.83 24.90 10.16
N GLY A 89 11.86 24.67 9.34
CA GLY A 89 12.47 23.35 9.17
C GLY A 89 11.89 22.53 8.01
N ASP A 90 10.82 22.99 7.35
CA ASP A 90 10.30 22.33 6.17
C ASP A 90 11.20 22.53 4.95
N VAL A 91 11.18 21.56 4.06
CA VAL A 91 11.76 21.68 2.71
C VAL A 91 10.66 21.83 1.68
N GLU A 92 10.83 22.78 0.77
CA GLU A 92 9.92 22.95 -0.37
C GLU A 92 10.11 21.80 -1.36
N TYR A 93 9.01 21.23 -1.81
CA TYR A 93 8.95 20.22 -2.84
C TYR A 93 7.97 20.61 -3.93
N VAL A 94 8.48 20.84 -5.14
CA VAL A 94 7.66 21.25 -6.29
C VAL A 94 7.26 20.02 -7.08
N TYR A 95 5.95 19.77 -7.18
CA TYR A 95 5.38 18.72 -8.00
C TYR A 95 4.19 19.26 -8.81
N GLY A 96 4.14 18.93 -10.11
CA GLY A 96 3.05 19.38 -10.96
C GLY A 96 2.92 20.91 -11.05
N GLY A 97 4.02 21.67 -10.80
CA GLY A 97 4.01 23.14 -10.79
C GLY A 97 3.43 23.77 -9.52
N LYS A 98 3.12 22.96 -8.50
CA LYS A 98 2.65 23.41 -7.19
C LYS A 98 3.68 23.09 -6.12
N SER A 99 3.89 24.02 -5.19
CA SER A 99 4.78 23.83 -4.04
C SER A 99 4.04 23.13 -2.90
N TYR A 100 4.70 22.16 -2.31
CA TYR A 100 4.36 21.50 -1.07
C TYR A 100 5.54 21.58 -0.12
N TYR A 101 5.33 21.38 1.16
CA TYR A 101 6.35 21.53 2.18
C TYR A 101 6.42 20.28 3.04
N MET A 102 7.63 19.74 3.20
CA MET A 102 7.86 18.47 3.88
C MET A 102 8.62 18.69 5.19
N ASP A 103 8.06 18.24 6.29
CA ASP A 103 8.66 18.32 7.63
C ASP A 103 9.87 17.39 7.74
N LEU A 104 11.08 17.94 7.53
CA LEU A 104 12.32 17.18 7.65
C LEU A 104 12.54 16.69 9.08
N GLY A 105 12.16 17.47 10.08
CA GLY A 105 12.33 17.08 11.47
C GLY A 105 11.54 15.83 11.82
N TYR A 106 10.29 15.75 11.36
CA TYR A 106 9.49 14.53 11.51
C TYR A 106 10.11 13.35 10.74
N LEU A 107 10.48 13.55 9.48
CA LEU A 107 11.04 12.50 8.64
C LEU A 107 12.33 11.92 9.24
N GLU A 108 13.27 12.78 9.65
CA GLU A 108 14.57 12.39 10.22
C GLU A 108 14.43 11.67 11.55
N ASN A 109 13.56 12.14 12.43
CA ASN A 109 13.40 11.57 13.76
C ASN A 109 12.50 10.32 13.81
N SER A 110 11.64 10.13 12.82
CA SER A 110 10.70 8.99 12.75
C SER A 110 11.09 8.01 11.67
N ILE A 111 10.92 8.37 10.39
CA ILE A 111 10.98 7.45 9.27
C ILE A 111 12.42 7.10 8.91
N ASP A 112 13.28 8.11 8.67
CA ASP A 112 14.67 7.88 8.27
C ASP A 112 15.42 7.03 9.30
N ARG A 113 15.29 7.40 10.58
CA ARG A 113 15.96 6.70 11.67
C ARG A 113 15.57 5.22 11.71
N THR A 114 14.28 4.93 11.53
CA THR A 114 13.77 3.56 11.50
C THR A 114 14.26 2.80 10.27
N LEU A 115 14.19 3.43 9.09
CA LEU A 115 14.65 2.83 7.85
C LEU A 115 16.16 2.59 7.84
N LEU A 116 16.96 3.51 8.36
CA LEU A 116 18.42 3.33 8.48
C LEU A 116 18.77 2.15 9.38
N ALA A 117 18.12 2.04 10.54
CA ALA A 117 18.31 0.91 11.45
C ALA A 117 17.94 -0.43 10.79
N ALA A 118 16.90 -0.48 9.97
CA ALA A 118 16.49 -1.69 9.30
C ALA A 118 17.37 -2.02 8.07
N THR A 119 17.53 -1.06 7.16
CA THR A 119 18.08 -1.33 5.82
C THR A 119 19.60 -1.23 5.78
N LYS A 120 20.17 -0.16 6.33
CA LYS A 120 21.61 0.10 6.27
C LYS A 120 22.41 -0.74 7.27
N GLU A 121 21.89 -0.88 8.48
CA GLU A 121 22.59 -1.61 9.53
C GLU A 121 22.34 -3.13 9.45
N ARG A 122 21.20 -3.58 8.91
CA ARG A 122 20.78 -4.99 8.94
C ARG A 122 20.40 -5.57 7.59
N ASN A 123 20.41 -4.79 6.52
CA ASN A 123 20.00 -5.23 5.18
C ASN A 123 18.62 -5.90 5.15
N MET A 124 17.68 -5.36 5.94
CA MET A 124 16.30 -5.85 5.97
C MET A 124 15.50 -5.27 4.81
N SER A 125 14.53 -6.03 4.32
CA SER A 125 13.49 -5.50 3.45
C SER A 125 12.44 -4.77 4.29
N VAL A 126 12.05 -3.56 3.88
CA VAL A 126 11.04 -2.79 4.60
C VAL A 126 9.82 -2.56 3.73
N ALA A 127 8.66 -2.92 4.27
CA ALA A 127 7.35 -2.60 3.73
C ALA A 127 6.77 -1.37 4.45
N ALA A 128 6.37 -0.35 3.70
CA ALA A 128 5.72 0.84 4.25
C ALA A 128 4.23 0.83 3.96
N ILE A 129 3.41 0.89 4.99
CA ILE A 129 1.96 1.07 4.88
C ILE A 129 1.71 2.57 4.71
N ILE A 130 1.21 2.97 3.55
CA ILE A 130 0.94 4.37 3.22
C ILE A 130 -0.46 4.74 3.69
N LEU A 131 -0.52 5.67 4.62
CA LEU A 131 -1.73 6.05 5.34
C LEU A 131 -2.06 7.52 5.15
N LEU A 132 -3.36 7.83 5.24
CA LEU A 132 -3.88 9.19 5.26
C LEU A 132 -4.93 9.30 6.38
N GLU A 133 -4.75 10.26 7.27
CA GLU A 133 -5.79 10.58 8.25
C GLU A 133 -6.89 11.43 7.61
N PRO A 134 -8.15 11.28 8.03
CA PRO A 134 -9.21 12.20 7.63
C PRO A 134 -8.94 13.61 8.18
N ALA A 135 -9.47 14.64 7.52
CA ALA A 135 -9.24 16.05 7.85
C ALA A 135 -9.51 16.37 9.34
N SER A 136 -10.50 15.72 9.92
CA SER A 136 -10.86 15.88 11.34
C SER A 136 -9.78 15.44 12.33
N ARG A 137 -8.80 14.65 11.87
CA ARG A 137 -7.68 14.15 12.69
C ARG A 137 -6.33 14.73 12.29
N CYS A 138 -6.25 15.41 11.13
CA CYS A 138 -5.00 15.98 10.63
C CYS A 138 -4.55 17.17 11.46
N ILE A 139 -3.23 17.28 11.68
CA ILE A 139 -2.59 18.49 12.22
C ILE A 139 -2.84 19.69 11.31
N ASN A 140 -2.90 19.46 10.00
CA ASN A 140 -3.29 20.45 9.00
C ASN A 140 -4.62 20.03 8.34
N PRO A 141 -5.78 20.50 8.83
CA PRO A 141 -7.08 20.12 8.29
C PRO A 141 -7.26 20.46 6.81
N GLN A 142 -6.69 21.58 6.31
CA GLN A 142 -6.78 21.93 4.88
C GLN A 142 -6.07 20.92 3.98
N LEU A 143 -4.94 20.39 4.42
CA LEU A 143 -4.28 19.27 3.71
C LEU A 143 -5.16 18.03 3.75
N GLY A 144 -5.74 17.72 4.90
CA GLY A 144 -6.67 16.62 5.06
C GLY A 144 -7.86 16.71 4.11
N GLU A 145 -8.48 17.89 3.97
CA GLU A 145 -9.61 18.11 3.04
C GLU A 145 -9.23 17.87 1.57
N ILE A 146 -8.01 18.18 1.17
CA ILE A 146 -7.53 17.90 -0.20
C ILE A 146 -7.28 16.42 -0.41
N LEU A 147 -6.65 15.76 0.58
CA LEU A 147 -6.18 14.37 0.46
C LEU A 147 -7.28 13.34 0.72
N GLN A 148 -8.23 13.62 1.61
CA GLN A 148 -9.29 12.66 1.93
C GLN A 148 -10.27 12.49 0.77
N HIS A 149 -10.83 11.30 0.63
CA HIS A 149 -11.94 11.11 -0.31
C HIS A 149 -13.12 12.01 0.06
N PRO A 150 -13.76 12.69 -0.92
CA PRO A 150 -14.86 13.66 -0.63
C PRO A 150 -16.02 13.07 0.17
N ASP A 151 -16.29 11.79 -0.03
CA ASP A 151 -17.39 11.08 0.65
C ASP A 151 -16.91 10.35 1.93
N ASN A 152 -15.74 10.73 2.48
CA ASN A 152 -15.33 10.21 3.77
C ASN A 152 -16.35 10.59 4.84
N ASP A 153 -16.81 9.61 5.62
CA ASP A 153 -17.82 9.78 6.66
C ASP A 153 -17.33 9.36 8.05
N GLY A 154 -16.00 9.17 8.22
CA GLY A 154 -15.39 8.79 9.49
C GLY A 154 -14.21 7.83 9.33
N GLY A 155 -14.08 6.89 10.27
CA GLY A 155 -13.01 5.88 10.26
C GLY A 155 -11.66 6.38 10.81
N VAL A 156 -10.69 5.49 10.84
CA VAL A 156 -9.32 5.77 11.32
C VAL A 156 -8.49 6.42 10.22
N TYR A 157 -8.59 5.89 9.00
CA TYR A 157 -7.93 6.39 7.80
C TYR A 157 -8.93 6.60 6.66
N THR A 158 -8.53 7.36 5.66
CA THR A 158 -9.33 7.69 4.48
C THR A 158 -8.71 7.10 3.20
N MET A 159 -9.57 6.77 2.23
CA MET A 159 -9.15 6.59 0.85
C MET A 159 -8.61 7.92 0.32
N PRO A 160 -7.49 7.94 -0.46
CA PRO A 160 -7.04 9.17 -1.09
C PRO A 160 -8.09 9.72 -2.06
N ASN A 161 -8.12 11.04 -2.18
CA ASN A 161 -8.98 11.74 -3.12
C ASN A 161 -8.50 11.52 -4.57
N MET A 162 -9.02 10.47 -5.19
CA MET A 162 -8.75 10.13 -6.59
C MET A 162 -9.77 10.79 -7.55
N THR A 163 -10.60 11.72 -7.06
CA THR A 163 -11.72 12.31 -7.82
C THR A 163 -11.45 13.72 -8.31
N THR A 164 -10.53 14.44 -7.67
CA THR A 164 -10.16 15.81 -8.05
C THR A 164 -8.71 15.88 -8.50
N LEU A 165 -8.41 16.79 -9.43
CA LEU A 165 -7.03 17.02 -9.89
C LEU A 165 -6.11 17.48 -8.75
N GLU A 166 -6.64 18.30 -7.85
CA GLU A 166 -5.88 18.79 -6.69
C GLU A 166 -5.53 17.65 -5.73
N GLY A 167 -6.49 16.77 -5.41
CA GLY A 167 -6.26 15.58 -4.60
C GLY A 167 -5.25 14.63 -5.23
N LEU A 168 -5.42 14.33 -6.52
CA LEU A 168 -4.48 13.52 -7.29
C LEU A 168 -3.06 14.08 -7.27
N ASN A 169 -2.87 15.37 -7.55
CA ASN A 169 -1.55 15.99 -7.55
C ASN A 169 -0.92 16.03 -6.16
N CYS A 170 -1.71 16.32 -5.13
CA CYS A 170 -1.25 16.36 -3.76
C CYS A 170 -0.77 14.97 -3.30
N TYR A 171 -1.57 13.94 -3.57
CA TYR A 171 -1.23 12.56 -3.25
C TYR A 171 0.00 12.06 -4.06
N ALA A 172 0.05 12.36 -5.36
CA ALA A 172 1.19 12.04 -6.21
C ALA A 172 2.48 12.73 -5.73
N ALA A 173 2.41 14.00 -5.30
CA ALA A 173 3.54 14.74 -4.76
C ALA A 173 4.14 14.07 -3.52
N ALA A 174 3.29 13.58 -2.62
CA ALA A 174 3.73 12.85 -1.43
C ALA A 174 4.42 11.54 -1.79
N LEU A 175 3.84 10.75 -2.70
CA LEU A 175 4.42 9.47 -3.15
C LEU A 175 5.75 9.69 -3.88
N ASP A 176 5.83 10.68 -4.74
CA ASP A 176 7.04 11.02 -5.50
C ASP A 176 8.16 11.48 -4.57
N PHE A 177 7.84 12.32 -3.59
CA PHE A 177 8.80 12.73 -2.55
C PHE A 177 9.34 11.54 -1.76
N LEU A 178 8.46 10.65 -1.30
CA LEU A 178 8.86 9.45 -0.57
C LEU A 178 9.73 8.52 -1.43
N ALA A 179 9.34 8.29 -2.68
CA ALA A 179 10.11 7.46 -3.61
C ALA A 179 11.50 8.07 -3.88
N LYS A 180 11.57 9.38 -4.15
CA LYS A 180 12.83 10.08 -4.37
C LYS A 180 13.75 10.06 -3.14
N ARG A 181 13.18 10.08 -1.92
CA ARG A 181 13.94 10.04 -0.68
C ARG A 181 14.42 8.62 -0.33
N TYR A 182 13.57 7.61 -0.48
CA TYR A 182 13.80 6.26 0.04
C TYR A 182 14.12 5.21 -1.02
N CYS A 183 14.24 5.61 -2.29
CA CYS A 183 14.72 4.74 -3.37
C CYS A 183 16.01 5.33 -3.98
N THR A 184 17.07 5.44 -3.18
CA THR A 184 18.37 5.95 -3.62
C THR A 184 19.42 4.85 -3.63
N THR A 185 20.40 4.93 -4.53
CA THR A 185 21.46 3.92 -4.66
C THR A 185 22.38 3.84 -3.45
N ASP A 186 22.52 4.93 -2.70
CA ASP A 186 23.36 5.01 -1.49
C ASP A 186 22.59 4.71 -0.20
N ASN A 187 21.27 4.51 -0.27
CA ASN A 187 20.38 4.30 0.88
C ASN A 187 20.62 5.31 2.01
N ARG A 188 20.90 6.60 1.67
CA ARG A 188 21.30 7.62 2.66
C ARG A 188 20.26 7.88 3.75
N TYR A 189 19.00 7.63 3.44
CA TYR A 189 17.87 7.76 4.38
C TYR A 189 17.23 6.41 4.72
N GLY A 190 17.86 5.30 4.32
CA GLY A 190 17.28 3.97 4.32
C GLY A 190 16.50 3.70 3.02
N ARG A 191 15.78 2.57 2.95
CA ARG A 191 15.05 2.16 1.74
C ARG A 191 13.67 1.60 2.05
N ILE A 192 12.67 2.03 1.29
CA ILE A 192 11.37 1.38 1.21
C ILE A 192 11.38 0.51 -0.04
N SER A 193 11.26 -0.81 0.11
CA SER A 193 11.25 -1.77 -0.99
C SER A 193 9.84 -2.24 -1.37
N HIS A 194 8.92 -2.21 -0.41
CA HIS A 194 7.54 -2.65 -0.55
C HIS A 194 6.60 -1.54 -0.10
N TRP A 195 5.58 -1.26 -0.92
CA TRP A 195 4.65 -0.17 -0.72
C TRP A 195 3.25 -0.75 -0.53
N ILE A 196 2.75 -0.75 0.70
CA ILE A 196 1.45 -1.31 1.05
C ILE A 196 0.40 -0.19 0.95
N MET A 197 -0.56 -0.36 0.06
CA MET A 197 -1.58 0.64 -0.20
C MET A 197 -2.82 0.32 0.59
N HIS A 198 -2.96 0.97 1.44
CA HIS A 198 -3.45 1.53 2.67
C HIS A 198 -3.50 0.45 3.75
N ASN A 199 -4.48 0.47 4.65
CA ASN A 199 -4.65 -0.55 5.68
C ASN A 199 -5.99 -1.25 5.50
N GLU A 200 -6.00 -2.60 5.51
CA GLU A 200 -7.20 -3.45 5.52
C GLU A 200 -8.37 -2.88 4.72
N VAL A 201 -8.15 -2.75 3.40
CA VAL A 201 -9.10 -2.03 2.53
C VAL A 201 -10.48 -2.71 2.41
N ASP A 202 -10.56 -3.99 2.72
CA ASP A 202 -11.82 -4.70 2.89
C ASP A 202 -12.60 -4.22 4.11
N GLY A 203 -11.91 -3.74 5.17
CA GLY A 203 -12.47 -3.02 6.31
C GLY A 203 -12.79 -1.56 6.02
N ALA A 204 -13.32 -1.28 4.85
CA ALA A 204 -13.46 0.01 4.18
C ALA A 204 -13.84 1.19 5.08
N ARG A 205 -14.92 1.07 5.87
CA ARG A 205 -15.37 2.19 6.70
C ARG A 205 -14.47 2.51 7.89
N ASP A 206 -13.71 1.53 8.34
CA ASP A 206 -12.85 1.71 9.52
C ASP A 206 -11.43 2.13 9.11
N TRP A 207 -10.86 1.46 8.10
CA TRP A 207 -9.45 1.54 7.80
C TRP A 207 -9.07 2.27 6.50
N THR A 208 -10.03 2.45 5.56
CA THR A 208 -9.76 3.15 4.29
C THR A 208 -11.07 3.78 3.79
N ASN A 209 -11.59 4.74 4.55
CA ASN A 209 -12.95 5.24 4.41
C ASN A 209 -13.13 6.13 3.17
N MET A 210 -14.17 5.84 2.39
CA MET A 210 -14.71 6.71 1.34
C MET A 210 -16.26 6.69 1.33
N GLY A 211 -16.87 6.56 2.52
CA GLY A 211 -18.31 6.38 2.69
C GLY A 211 -18.79 5.00 2.22
N ILE A 212 -20.10 4.78 2.26
CA ILE A 212 -20.69 3.53 1.79
C ILE A 212 -20.73 3.53 0.26
N LYS A 213 -20.04 2.57 -0.36
CA LYS A 213 -19.98 2.43 -1.82
C LYS A 213 -20.30 0.99 -2.25
N PRO A 214 -20.80 0.78 -3.48
CA PRO A 214 -20.73 -0.53 -4.09
C PRO A 214 -19.26 -0.99 -4.18
N ILE A 215 -19.01 -2.27 -3.94
CA ILE A 215 -17.65 -2.84 -3.94
C ILE A 215 -16.90 -2.55 -5.26
N THR A 216 -17.60 -2.51 -6.38
CA THR A 216 -17.03 -2.18 -7.69
C THR A 216 -16.48 -0.75 -7.75
N VAL A 217 -17.20 0.23 -7.19
CA VAL A 217 -16.77 1.63 -7.13
C VAL A 217 -15.61 1.79 -6.16
N PHE A 218 -15.68 1.13 -5.00
CA PHE A 218 -14.62 1.16 -4.01
C PHE A 218 -13.32 0.58 -4.57
N THR A 219 -13.40 -0.61 -5.17
CA THR A 219 -12.23 -1.29 -5.74
C THR A 219 -11.65 -0.52 -6.93
N ASP A 220 -12.46 0.09 -7.79
CA ASP A 220 -11.97 0.94 -8.90
C ASP A 220 -11.14 2.12 -8.37
N THR A 221 -11.61 2.83 -7.36
CA THR A 221 -10.89 3.93 -6.72
C THR A 221 -9.58 3.44 -6.08
N TYR A 222 -9.65 2.31 -5.39
CA TYR A 222 -8.50 1.69 -4.76
C TYR A 222 -7.42 1.27 -5.77
N VAL A 223 -7.80 0.62 -6.88
CA VAL A 223 -6.86 0.24 -7.96
C VAL A 223 -6.16 1.45 -8.54
N LYS A 224 -6.86 2.58 -8.69
CA LYS A 224 -6.24 3.84 -9.16
C LYS A 224 -5.17 4.34 -8.21
N SER A 225 -5.41 4.29 -6.90
CA SER A 225 -4.40 4.69 -5.90
C SER A 225 -3.18 3.77 -5.90
N MET A 226 -3.38 2.46 -6.00
CA MET A 226 -2.29 1.48 -6.12
C MET A 226 -1.46 1.70 -7.37
N ARG A 227 -2.12 1.88 -8.52
CA ARG A 227 -1.45 2.11 -9.80
C ARG A 227 -0.65 3.41 -9.78
N MET A 228 -1.18 4.48 -9.19
CA MET A 228 -0.45 5.73 -9.02
C MET A 228 0.86 5.49 -8.24
N CYS A 229 0.78 4.81 -7.11
CA CYS A 229 1.98 4.44 -6.36
C CYS A 229 2.94 3.63 -7.20
N TYR A 230 2.48 2.56 -7.87
CA TYR A 230 3.32 1.72 -8.74
C TYR A 230 4.02 2.53 -9.82
N ASN A 231 3.29 3.37 -10.55
CA ASN A 231 3.84 4.16 -11.64
C ASN A 231 4.87 5.19 -11.16
N ILE A 232 4.70 5.73 -9.95
CA ILE A 232 5.65 6.67 -9.36
C ILE A 232 6.89 5.93 -8.85
N VAL A 233 6.74 4.94 -7.98
CA VAL A 233 7.88 4.31 -7.31
C VAL A 233 8.78 3.55 -8.28
N ARG A 234 8.20 2.96 -9.33
CA ARG A 234 8.95 2.23 -10.37
C ARG A 234 9.86 3.13 -11.21
N GLN A 235 9.66 4.44 -11.21
CA GLN A 235 10.59 5.39 -11.84
C GLN A 235 11.91 5.52 -11.05
N TYR A 236 11.88 5.20 -9.76
CA TYR A 236 13.02 5.31 -8.85
C TYR A 236 13.65 3.95 -8.51
N ASP A 237 12.84 2.90 -8.41
CA ASP A 237 13.30 1.55 -8.08
C ASP A 237 12.58 0.50 -8.92
N GLU A 238 13.29 -0.09 -9.87
CA GLU A 238 12.77 -1.16 -10.74
C GLU A 238 12.36 -2.43 -9.97
N ASN A 239 12.81 -2.59 -8.73
CA ASN A 239 12.49 -3.72 -7.86
C ASN A 239 11.38 -3.39 -6.85
N ALA A 240 10.87 -2.14 -6.82
CA ALA A 240 9.79 -1.76 -5.92
C ALA A 240 8.52 -2.57 -6.21
N GLU A 241 7.92 -3.12 -5.15
CA GLU A 241 6.64 -3.84 -5.23
C GLU A 241 5.54 -3.04 -4.53
N VAL A 242 4.33 -3.06 -5.12
CA VAL A 242 3.14 -2.43 -4.54
C VAL A 242 2.16 -3.51 -4.13
N PHE A 243 1.60 -3.41 -2.93
CA PHE A 243 0.76 -4.44 -2.33
C PHE A 243 -0.63 -3.92 -1.99
N ALA A 244 -1.62 -4.77 -2.24
CA ALA A 244 -2.98 -4.59 -1.73
C ALA A 244 -3.07 -5.14 -0.31
N SER A 245 -3.60 -4.33 0.62
CA SER A 245 -3.71 -4.68 2.03
C SER A 245 -5.10 -5.23 2.36
N PHE A 246 -5.15 -6.40 2.97
CA PHE A 246 -6.38 -7.08 3.33
C PHE A 246 -6.33 -7.71 4.71
N SER A 247 -7.50 -7.76 5.37
CA SER A 247 -7.72 -8.50 6.62
C SER A 247 -7.83 -10.02 6.36
N HIS A 248 -8.24 -10.77 7.38
CA HIS A 248 -8.47 -12.21 7.27
C HIS A 248 -9.84 -12.60 6.68
N SER A 249 -10.71 -11.64 6.35
CA SER A 249 -12.12 -11.81 5.95
C SER A 249 -12.27 -12.31 4.51
N TRP A 250 -12.02 -13.61 4.25
CA TRP A 250 -11.87 -14.14 2.89
C TRP A 250 -13.17 -14.17 2.09
N THR A 251 -14.18 -14.98 2.48
CA THR A 251 -15.52 -15.00 1.86
C THR A 251 -16.63 -14.54 2.81
N GLU A 252 -16.31 -14.29 4.06
CA GLU A 252 -17.24 -13.81 5.07
C GLU A 252 -16.76 -12.46 5.61
N LYS A 253 -17.68 -11.56 5.86
CA LYS A 253 -17.40 -10.23 6.40
C LYS A 253 -17.26 -10.27 7.90
N SER A 254 -16.19 -9.73 8.45
CA SER A 254 -16.05 -9.56 9.90
C SER A 254 -17.00 -8.47 10.46
N ASN A 255 -17.45 -7.55 9.60
CA ASN A 255 -18.40 -6.49 9.93
C ASN A 255 -19.35 -6.29 8.75
N PRO A 256 -20.67 -6.05 8.98
CA PRO A 256 -21.65 -5.83 7.91
C PRO A 256 -21.29 -4.70 6.94
N THR A 257 -20.53 -3.71 7.38
CA THR A 257 -20.10 -2.56 6.56
C THR A 257 -18.81 -2.83 5.77
N TRP A 258 -18.19 -3.99 5.95
CA TRP A 258 -16.98 -4.39 5.25
C TRP A 258 -17.28 -5.12 3.94
N TYR A 259 -16.25 -5.31 3.13
CA TYR A 259 -16.28 -6.20 1.96
C TYR A 259 -15.61 -7.52 2.30
N THR A 260 -15.60 -8.47 1.37
CA THR A 260 -14.80 -9.69 1.48
C THR A 260 -13.50 -9.54 0.69
N CYS A 261 -12.40 -10.04 1.24
CA CYS A 261 -11.10 -9.99 0.59
C CYS A 261 -11.13 -10.63 -0.79
N LYS A 262 -11.73 -11.83 -0.89
CA LYS A 262 -11.77 -12.59 -2.14
C LYS A 262 -12.46 -11.82 -3.26
N GLU A 263 -13.62 -11.23 -2.99
CA GLU A 263 -14.37 -10.46 -3.99
C GLU A 263 -13.57 -9.23 -4.44
N MET A 264 -12.94 -8.50 -3.50
CA MET A 264 -12.10 -7.35 -3.84
C MET A 264 -10.85 -7.74 -4.63
N ILE A 265 -10.19 -8.84 -4.27
CA ILE A 265 -9.01 -9.33 -4.99
C ILE A 265 -9.37 -9.78 -6.41
N ASP A 266 -10.52 -10.43 -6.59
CA ASP A 266 -11.02 -10.83 -7.90
C ASP A 266 -11.30 -9.59 -8.78
N LEU A 267 -11.95 -8.55 -8.23
CA LEU A 267 -12.17 -7.27 -8.92
C LEU A 267 -10.87 -6.52 -9.22
N LEU A 268 -9.94 -6.47 -8.27
CA LEU A 268 -8.62 -5.87 -8.47
C LEU A 268 -7.88 -6.54 -9.64
N ASN A 269 -7.95 -7.87 -9.71
CA ASN A 269 -7.35 -8.63 -10.81
C ASN A 269 -8.00 -8.29 -12.17
N VAL A 270 -9.33 -8.16 -12.21
CA VAL A 270 -10.06 -7.76 -13.42
C VAL A 270 -9.67 -6.35 -13.86
N TYR A 271 -9.73 -5.36 -12.95
CA TYR A 271 -9.44 -3.96 -13.28
C TYR A 271 -7.99 -3.77 -13.70
N SER A 272 -7.04 -4.39 -13.00
CA SER A 272 -5.63 -4.29 -13.38
C SER A 272 -5.38 -4.81 -14.78
N LYS A 273 -5.95 -5.96 -15.17
CA LYS A 273 -5.79 -6.56 -16.50
C LYS A 273 -6.43 -5.74 -17.61
N VAL A 274 -7.64 -5.23 -17.39
CA VAL A 274 -8.38 -4.44 -18.39
C VAL A 274 -7.68 -3.10 -18.65
N GLU A 275 -7.19 -2.46 -17.60
CA GLU A 275 -6.60 -1.12 -17.67
C GLU A 275 -5.08 -1.09 -17.89
N GLY A 276 -4.45 -2.23 -18.11
CA GLY A 276 -3.00 -2.43 -18.17
C GLY A 276 -2.52 -3.11 -16.88
N ASP A 277 -2.10 -4.39 -17.00
CA ASP A 277 -1.70 -5.15 -15.81
C ASP A 277 -0.39 -4.57 -15.25
N PHE A 278 -0.33 -4.45 -13.92
CA PHE A 278 0.86 -4.04 -13.19
C PHE A 278 1.20 -5.06 -12.12
N GLN A 279 2.46 -5.11 -11.71
CA GLN A 279 2.93 -6.09 -10.75
C GLN A 279 2.55 -5.66 -9.33
N TRP A 280 1.40 -6.14 -8.84
CA TRP A 280 0.97 -5.96 -7.47
C TRP A 280 1.00 -7.29 -6.72
N GLY A 281 1.13 -7.22 -5.40
CA GLY A 281 1.10 -8.35 -4.47
C GLY A 281 0.00 -8.22 -3.42
N LEU A 282 -0.07 -9.18 -2.51
CA LEU A 282 -0.97 -9.18 -1.36
C LEU A 282 -0.17 -8.92 -0.08
N ALA A 283 -0.54 -7.88 0.66
CA ALA A 283 -0.18 -7.63 2.05
C ALA A 283 -1.37 -8.09 2.90
N TYR A 284 -1.24 -9.25 3.53
CA TYR A 284 -2.35 -9.96 4.14
C TYR A 284 -2.18 -10.03 5.65
N HIS A 285 -3.24 -9.69 6.39
CA HIS A 285 -3.27 -9.72 7.84
C HIS A 285 -3.98 -11.00 8.30
N SER A 286 -3.20 -12.03 8.58
CA SER A 286 -3.69 -13.38 8.85
C SER A 286 -4.02 -13.65 10.32
N TYR A 287 -4.58 -12.66 11.02
CA TYR A 287 -5.04 -12.83 12.39
C TYR A 287 -6.05 -13.97 12.52
N ALA A 288 -6.09 -14.58 13.69
CA ALA A 288 -7.18 -15.51 14.03
C ALA A 288 -8.53 -14.77 14.07
N GLN A 289 -9.62 -15.45 13.75
CA GLN A 289 -10.96 -14.86 13.83
C GLN A 289 -11.26 -14.37 15.26
N ASP A 290 -10.89 -15.16 16.27
CA ASP A 290 -10.91 -14.77 17.67
C ASP A 290 -9.49 -14.36 18.11
N LEU A 291 -9.26 -13.06 18.19
CA LEU A 291 -7.95 -12.49 18.61
C LEU A 291 -7.59 -12.85 20.06
N THR A 292 -8.54 -13.25 20.88
CA THR A 292 -8.30 -13.62 22.28
C THR A 292 -7.94 -15.12 22.43
N ASN A 293 -8.13 -15.92 21.38
CA ASN A 293 -7.80 -17.33 21.40
C ASN A 293 -6.38 -17.58 20.83
N PRO A 294 -5.40 -17.95 21.68
CA PRO A 294 -4.05 -18.25 21.22
C PRO A 294 -3.96 -19.55 20.38
N CYS A 295 -4.95 -20.44 20.51
CA CYS A 295 -5.00 -21.72 19.79
C CYS A 295 -5.54 -21.55 18.37
N THR A 296 -4.79 -20.85 17.50
CA THR A 296 -5.19 -20.51 16.13
C THR A 296 -5.59 -21.74 15.28
N TRP A 297 -5.07 -22.93 15.61
CA TRP A 297 -5.42 -24.19 14.94
C TRP A 297 -6.85 -24.68 15.22
N ASN A 298 -7.53 -24.12 16.22
CA ASN A 298 -8.91 -24.47 16.60
C ASN A 298 -9.97 -23.66 15.86
N ASP A 299 -9.58 -22.68 15.03
CA ASP A 299 -10.53 -21.85 14.29
C ASP A 299 -11.38 -22.71 13.33
N PRO A 300 -12.70 -22.88 13.59
CA PRO A 300 -13.55 -23.78 12.79
C PRO A 300 -13.86 -23.19 11.40
N ASN A 301 -13.79 -21.89 11.24
CA ASN A 301 -14.17 -21.18 10.03
C ASN A 301 -12.98 -20.98 9.06
N ALA A 302 -11.77 -21.33 9.51
CA ALA A 302 -10.57 -21.37 8.68
C ALA A 302 -10.33 -22.80 8.17
N THR A 303 -10.73 -23.08 6.92
CA THR A 303 -10.60 -24.36 6.24
C THR A 303 -9.65 -24.29 5.06
N CYS A 304 -9.17 -25.41 4.55
CA CYS A 304 -8.27 -25.46 3.37
C CYS A 304 -9.00 -25.26 2.02
N SER A 305 -10.28 -24.94 2.04
CA SER A 305 -11.10 -24.67 0.85
C SER A 305 -10.87 -23.26 0.34
N MET A 306 -10.94 -23.07 -0.98
CA MET A 306 -10.99 -21.72 -1.59
C MET A 306 -12.25 -20.93 -1.23
N ASN A 307 -13.28 -21.61 -0.70
CA ASN A 307 -14.51 -21.02 -0.19
C ASN A 307 -14.52 -20.92 1.36
N THR A 308 -13.35 -20.99 2.00
CA THR A 308 -13.24 -20.77 3.45
C THR A 308 -13.77 -19.39 3.84
N GLN A 309 -14.35 -19.27 5.03
CA GLN A 309 -14.85 -17.98 5.50
C GLN A 309 -13.69 -17.01 5.80
N PHE A 310 -12.65 -17.51 6.48
CA PHE A 310 -11.48 -16.70 6.87
C PHE A 310 -10.19 -17.40 6.43
N VAL A 311 -9.18 -16.59 6.13
CA VAL A 311 -7.81 -17.08 5.95
C VAL A 311 -6.94 -16.52 7.07
N THR A 312 -6.50 -17.42 7.93
CA THR A 312 -5.75 -17.16 9.16
C THR A 312 -4.42 -17.92 9.13
N PHE A 313 -3.66 -17.90 10.21
CA PHE A 313 -2.45 -18.74 10.34
C PHE A 313 -2.72 -20.25 10.11
N LYS A 314 -3.96 -20.69 10.34
CA LYS A 314 -4.33 -22.11 10.21
C LYS A 314 -4.33 -22.63 8.77
N ASN A 315 -4.62 -21.77 7.80
CA ASN A 315 -4.93 -22.18 6.41
C ASN A 315 -4.30 -21.27 5.34
N LEU A 316 -3.05 -20.82 5.56
CA LEU A 316 -2.30 -19.97 4.64
C LEU A 316 -2.11 -20.58 3.24
N GLU A 317 -2.25 -21.90 3.10
CA GLU A 317 -2.23 -22.56 1.80
C GLU A 317 -3.33 -22.08 0.85
N VAL A 318 -4.40 -21.48 1.35
CA VAL A 318 -5.44 -20.85 0.51
C VAL A 318 -4.84 -19.68 -0.28
N LEU A 319 -4.03 -18.80 0.35
CA LEU A 319 -3.32 -17.73 -0.35
C LEU A 319 -2.32 -18.27 -1.36
N ASN A 320 -1.62 -19.36 -1.02
CA ASN A 320 -0.69 -20.00 -1.95
C ASN A 320 -1.42 -20.60 -3.16
N LYS A 321 -2.55 -21.27 -2.97
CA LYS A 321 -3.39 -21.78 -4.06
C LYS A 321 -3.87 -20.65 -4.95
N TRP A 322 -4.36 -19.55 -4.36
CA TRP A 322 -4.76 -18.38 -5.10
C TRP A 322 -3.60 -17.81 -5.95
N ALA A 323 -2.42 -17.65 -5.37
CA ALA A 323 -1.26 -17.08 -6.05
C ALA A 323 -0.67 -17.99 -7.15
N LEU A 324 -0.90 -19.30 -7.08
CA LEU A 324 -0.47 -20.28 -8.08
C LEU A 324 -1.43 -20.37 -9.26
N ASP A 325 -2.68 -19.95 -9.11
CA ASP A 325 -3.64 -19.93 -10.19
C ASP A 325 -3.16 -19.04 -11.33
N LYS A 326 -3.20 -19.55 -12.56
CA LYS A 326 -2.74 -18.84 -13.75
C LYS A 326 -3.45 -17.51 -13.94
N GLU A 327 -4.75 -17.46 -13.63
CA GLU A 327 -5.57 -16.26 -13.78
C GLU A 327 -5.19 -15.15 -12.80
N ASN A 328 -4.51 -15.48 -11.70
CA ASN A 328 -4.06 -14.51 -10.70
C ASN A 328 -2.63 -14.04 -10.91
N LYS A 329 -1.89 -14.64 -11.85
CA LYS A 329 -0.51 -14.26 -12.13
C LYS A 329 -0.43 -12.95 -12.92
N TYR A 330 0.59 -12.16 -12.61
CA TYR A 330 0.94 -10.99 -13.40
C TYR A 330 1.31 -11.40 -14.83
N LYS A 331 0.65 -10.81 -15.82
CA LYS A 331 0.77 -11.16 -17.26
C LYS A 331 0.62 -12.67 -17.52
N GLY A 332 -0.10 -13.40 -16.65
CA GLY A 332 -0.33 -14.86 -16.75
C GLY A 332 0.89 -15.75 -16.46
N ILE A 333 2.02 -15.17 -16.05
CA ILE A 333 3.31 -15.87 -15.94
C ILE A 333 3.87 -15.74 -14.52
N ILE A 334 4.00 -14.51 -14.00
CA ILE A 334 4.72 -14.22 -12.75
C ILE A 334 3.76 -14.37 -11.56
N LYS A 335 4.10 -15.24 -10.63
CA LYS A 335 3.37 -15.37 -9.37
C LYS A 335 3.41 -14.04 -8.60
N ARG A 336 2.25 -13.55 -8.17
CA ARG A 336 2.18 -12.37 -7.32
C ARG A 336 2.73 -12.67 -5.94
N SER A 337 3.47 -11.74 -5.38
CA SER A 337 4.05 -11.85 -4.04
C SER A 337 2.93 -11.84 -2.98
N VAL A 338 3.12 -12.62 -1.92
CA VAL A 338 2.28 -12.60 -0.72
C VAL A 338 3.15 -12.26 0.48
N TRP A 339 2.78 -11.20 1.17
CA TRP A 339 3.45 -10.70 2.35
C TRP A 339 2.49 -10.75 3.53
N LEU A 340 2.83 -11.45 4.60
CA LEU A 340 2.08 -11.37 5.84
C LEU A 340 2.55 -10.12 6.59
N SER A 341 1.95 -8.98 6.25
CA SER A 341 2.41 -7.66 6.66
C SER A 341 2.05 -7.31 8.09
N GLU A 342 1.00 -7.94 8.60
CA GLU A 342 0.55 -7.77 9.97
C GLU A 342 -0.11 -9.06 10.43
N ALA A 343 0.33 -9.54 11.58
CA ALA A 343 -0.23 -10.73 12.19
C ALA A 343 0.28 -10.88 13.63
N GLY A 344 -0.49 -11.53 14.46
CA GLY A 344 -0.14 -11.78 15.84
C GLY A 344 -1.06 -12.80 16.48
N VAL A 345 -0.61 -13.31 17.60
CA VAL A 345 -1.38 -14.23 18.45
C VAL A 345 -1.41 -13.63 19.85
N ASN A 346 -2.60 -13.53 20.42
CA ASN A 346 -2.73 -13.10 21.80
C ASN A 346 -2.34 -14.26 22.74
N SER A 347 -1.61 -13.93 23.80
CA SER A 347 -1.33 -14.86 24.89
C SER A 347 -1.87 -14.24 26.17
N ARG A 348 -2.74 -14.95 26.87
CA ARG A 348 -3.27 -14.52 28.14
C ARG A 348 -2.64 -15.33 29.26
N ALA A 349 -1.79 -14.72 30.05
CA ALA A 349 -1.39 -15.27 31.34
C ALA A 349 -2.48 -14.97 32.38
N TYR A 350 -2.91 -15.98 33.11
CA TYR A 350 -3.88 -15.83 34.20
C TYR A 350 -3.20 -15.69 35.58
N SER A 351 -1.91 -16.04 35.63
CA SER A 351 -1.06 -15.87 36.81
C SER A 351 0.39 -15.73 36.38
N ASP A 352 1.24 -15.20 37.27
CA ASP A 352 2.70 -15.10 37.05
C ASP A 352 3.39 -16.49 37.03
N GLU A 353 2.63 -17.58 37.24
CA GLU A 353 3.10 -18.97 37.23
C GLU A 353 2.80 -19.70 35.92
N GLU A 354 2.05 -19.07 34.96
CA GLU A 354 1.77 -19.54 33.60
C GLU A 354 2.65 -18.83 32.57
#